data_1f3d20f68a4156b312de428992a2aafa
#
_entry.id   1f3d20f68a4156b312de428992a2aafa
#
_cell.length_a   1.000
_cell.length_b   1.000
_cell.length_c   1.000
_cell.angle_alpha   90.00
_cell.angle_beta   90.00
_cell.angle_gamma   90.00
#
_symmetry.space_group_name_H-M   'P 1'
#
loop_
_entity.id
_entity.type
_entity.pdbx_description
1 polymer ?
#
loop_
_entity_poly.entity_id
_entity_poly.type
_entity_poly.pdbx_seq_one_letter_code
_entity_poly.pdbx_strand_id
1 'polypeptide(L)'
;YWSGYPIDIESVKERNNPLAPSLDRLDDNKGYTKDNVVLTIRLFNLGRQTCPEKKFRGVCDKIKDHYNGKQVVASLSEFID
;
A
#
# COMPACT_ATOMS: atom_id res chain seq x y z
N TYR A 1 -0.30 -7.07 -3.49
CA TYR A 1 -1.39 -7.49 -2.60
C TYR A 1 -2.39 -6.37 -2.34
N TRP A 2 -1.90 -5.20 -1.95
CA TRP A 2 -2.80 -4.12 -1.56
C TRP A 2 -3.45 -3.38 -2.72
N SER A 3 -2.74 -3.23 -3.82
CA SER A 3 -3.18 -2.36 -4.91
C SER A 3 -3.45 -3.08 -6.21
N GLY A 4 -3.00 -4.32 -6.34
CA GLY A 4 -3.03 -5.00 -7.64
C GLY A 4 -1.99 -4.49 -8.63
N TYR A 5 -1.08 -3.62 -8.19
CA TYR A 5 -0.02 -3.10 -9.05
C TYR A 5 0.89 -4.25 -9.50
N PRO A 6 1.24 -4.32 -10.79
CA PRO A 6 2.10 -5.40 -11.29
C PRO A 6 3.47 -5.36 -10.61
N ILE A 7 3.97 -6.53 -10.25
CA ILE A 7 5.25 -6.64 -9.57
C ILE A 7 6.28 -7.21 -10.53
N ASP A 8 7.36 -6.46 -10.71
CA ASP A 8 8.53 -6.93 -11.46
C ASP A 8 9.51 -7.56 -10.49
N ILE A 9 9.58 -8.88 -10.48
CA ILE A 9 10.42 -9.63 -9.55
C ILE A 9 11.90 -9.26 -9.71
N GLU A 10 12.33 -8.94 -10.92
CA GLU A 10 13.74 -8.61 -11.15
C GLU A 10 14.14 -7.30 -10.50
N SER A 11 13.20 -6.43 -10.24
CA SER A 11 13.48 -5.15 -9.60
C SER A 11 13.81 -5.27 -8.11
N VAL A 12 13.73 -6.48 -7.54
CA VAL A 12 14.04 -6.69 -6.12
C VAL A 12 15.43 -6.19 -5.72
N LYS A 13 16.35 -6.14 -6.66
CA LYS A 13 17.72 -5.68 -6.41
C LYS A 13 17.83 -4.16 -6.37
N GLU A 14 16.81 -3.45 -6.78
CA GLU A 14 16.83 -2.00 -6.86
C GLU A 14 16.40 -1.42 -5.52
N ARG A 15 17.37 -1.12 -4.68
CA ARG A 15 17.14 -0.72 -3.28
C ARG A 15 16.26 0.52 -3.11
N ASN A 16 16.36 1.44 -4.04
CA ASN A 16 15.65 2.72 -3.94
C ASN A 16 14.38 2.76 -4.79
N ASN A 17 13.97 1.64 -5.36
CA ASN A 17 12.77 1.59 -6.16
C ASN A 17 11.55 1.31 -5.27
N PRO A 18 10.65 2.28 -5.09
CA PRO A 18 9.46 2.07 -4.26
C PRO A 18 8.49 1.04 -4.85
N LEU A 19 8.63 0.72 -6.13
CA LEU A 19 7.78 -0.26 -6.79
C LEU A 19 8.37 -1.66 -6.76
N ALA A 20 9.55 -1.83 -6.16
CA ALA A 20 10.19 -3.14 -6.04
C ALA A 20 9.41 -4.06 -5.11
N PRO A 21 9.47 -5.39 -5.36
CA PRO A 21 8.76 -6.34 -4.51
C PRO A 21 9.25 -6.31 -3.07
N SER A 22 8.34 -6.53 -2.15
CA SER A 22 8.62 -6.57 -0.73
C SER A 22 7.66 -7.54 -0.06
N LEU A 23 8.13 -8.20 1.00
CA LEU A 23 7.29 -9.08 1.80
C LEU A 23 6.72 -8.31 2.98
N ASP A 24 5.43 -8.41 3.16
CA ASP A 24 4.71 -7.72 4.22
C ASP A 24 4.07 -8.75 5.14
N ARG A 25 4.26 -8.59 6.44
CA ARG A 25 3.56 -9.43 7.43
C ARG A 25 2.22 -8.77 7.74
N LEU A 26 1.17 -9.54 7.61
CA LEU A 26 -0.18 -9.03 7.90
C LEU A 26 -0.36 -8.76 9.39
N ASP A 27 0.22 -9.62 10.23
CA ASP A 27 0.22 -9.46 11.68
C ASP A 27 1.66 -9.37 12.15
N ASP A 28 2.05 -8.22 12.70
CA ASP A 28 3.42 -7.98 13.14
C ASP A 28 3.83 -8.83 14.34
N ASN A 29 2.86 -9.38 15.05
CA ASN A 29 3.13 -10.26 16.19
C ASN A 29 3.45 -11.69 15.77
N LYS A 30 3.27 -12.01 14.49
CA LYS A 30 3.61 -13.31 13.92
C LYS A 30 4.81 -13.20 13.02
N GLY A 31 5.48 -14.33 12.78
CA GLY A 31 6.67 -14.35 11.95
C GLY A 31 6.35 -14.41 10.45
N TYR A 32 7.40 -14.63 9.68
CA TYR A 32 7.30 -14.80 8.24
C TYR A 32 6.85 -16.22 7.90
N THR A 33 5.56 -16.46 7.96
CA THR A 33 4.94 -17.75 7.65
C THR A 33 4.02 -17.58 6.44
N LYS A 34 3.72 -18.68 5.76
CA LYS A 34 2.96 -18.64 4.51
C LYS A 34 1.60 -17.97 4.66
N ASP A 35 0.97 -18.13 5.81
CA ASP A 35 -0.35 -17.58 6.07
C ASP A 35 -0.31 -16.13 6.58
N ASN A 36 0.90 -15.62 6.87
CA ASN A 36 1.06 -14.28 7.41
C ASN A 36 1.86 -13.34 6.51
N VAL A 37 2.35 -13.82 5.37
CA VAL A 37 3.20 -13.03 4.49
C VAL A 37 2.52 -12.85 3.15
N VAL A 38 2.52 -11.62 2.66
CA VAL A 38 1.99 -11.30 1.33
C VAL A 38 3.06 -10.56 0.54
N LEU A 39 3.03 -10.73 -0.76
CA LEU A 39 3.92 -10.01 -1.67
C LEU A 39 3.26 -8.69 -2.05
N THR A 40 3.99 -7.62 -1.88
CA THR A 40 3.51 -6.30 -2.23
C THR A 40 4.67 -5.48 -2.79
N ILE A 41 4.44 -4.23 -3.10
CA ILE A 41 5.53 -3.32 -3.47
C ILE A 41 6.01 -2.58 -2.22
N ARG A 42 7.25 -2.14 -2.29
CA ARG A 42 7.91 -1.50 -1.14
C ARG A 42 7.15 -0.26 -0.65
N LEU A 43 6.57 0.48 -1.56
CA LEU A 43 5.78 1.67 -1.22
C LEU A 43 4.68 1.34 -0.20
N PHE A 44 3.93 0.27 -0.45
CA PHE A 44 2.84 -0.10 0.46
C PHE A 44 3.35 -0.75 1.74
N ASN A 45 4.43 -1.52 1.66
CA ASN A 45 4.99 -2.13 2.86
C ASN A 45 5.50 -1.05 3.84
N LEU A 46 6.25 -0.09 3.34
CA LEU A 46 6.78 0.99 4.16
C LEU A 46 5.68 1.94 4.62
N GLY A 47 4.73 2.23 3.76
CA GLY A 47 3.64 3.13 4.11
C GLY A 47 2.67 2.55 5.11
N ARG A 48 2.45 1.23 5.06
CA ARG A 48 1.56 0.58 6.02
C ARG A 48 2.17 0.51 7.40
N GLN A 49 3.46 0.27 7.49
CA GLN A 49 4.15 0.09 8.77
C GLN A 49 3.44 -0.94 9.64
N THR A 50 2.96 -0.56 10.81
CA THR A 50 2.26 -1.45 11.73
C THR A 50 0.75 -1.30 11.70
N CYS A 51 0.23 -0.58 10.72
CA CYS A 51 -1.22 -0.40 10.59
C CYS A 51 -1.91 -1.75 10.38
N PRO A 52 -2.88 -2.11 11.22
CA PRO A 52 -3.57 -3.40 11.10
C PRO A 52 -4.22 -3.59 9.73
N GLU A 53 -4.28 -4.82 9.30
CA GLU A 53 -4.78 -5.17 7.97
C GLU A 53 -6.15 -4.55 7.65
N LYS A 54 -7.09 -4.69 8.57
CA LYS A 54 -8.43 -4.15 8.34
C LYS A 54 -8.45 -2.65 8.16
N LYS A 55 -7.68 -1.95 8.96
CA LYS A 55 -7.60 -0.49 8.87
C LYS A 55 -6.95 -0.06 7.58
N PHE A 56 -5.86 -0.72 7.22
CA PHE A 56 -5.14 -0.36 6.00
C PHE A 56 -5.98 -0.64 4.76
N ARG A 57 -6.67 -1.78 4.75
CA ARG A 57 -7.58 -2.10 3.65
C ARG A 57 -8.72 -1.10 3.58
N GLY A 58 -9.23 -0.66 4.72
CA GLY A 58 -10.25 0.38 4.75
C GLY A 58 -9.77 1.70 4.15
N VAL A 59 -8.51 2.07 4.41
CA VAL A 59 -7.92 3.25 3.78
C VAL A 59 -7.80 3.07 2.28
N CYS A 60 -7.35 1.90 1.84
CA CYS A 60 -7.25 1.60 0.41
C CYS A 60 -8.61 1.69 -0.29
N ASP A 61 -9.65 1.17 0.35
CA ASP A 61 -11.01 1.23 -0.19
C ASP A 61 -11.49 2.68 -0.29
N LYS A 62 -11.18 3.50 0.69
CA LYS A 62 -11.55 4.91 0.65
C LYS A 62 -10.82 5.66 -0.45
N ILE A 63 -9.57 5.36 -0.67
CA ILE A 63 -8.81 5.95 -1.78
C ILE A 63 -9.46 5.57 -3.10
N LYS A 64 -9.82 4.30 -3.25
CA LYS A 64 -10.47 3.81 -4.46
C LYS A 64 -11.80 4.52 -4.70
N ASP A 65 -12.63 4.59 -3.66
CA ASP A 65 -13.93 5.22 -3.76
C ASP A 65 -13.81 6.70 -4.09
N HIS A 66 -12.87 7.36 -3.47
CA HIS A 66 -12.63 8.77 -3.71
C HIS A 66 -12.17 9.01 -5.15
N TYR A 67 -11.27 8.18 -5.64
CA TYR A 67 -10.73 8.31 -6.98
C TYR A 67 -11.82 8.10 -8.04
N ASN A 68 -12.67 7.11 -7.82
CA ASN A 68 -13.76 6.81 -8.73
C ASN A 68 -14.92 7.80 -8.61
N GLY A 69 -15.06 8.37 -7.44
CA GLY A 69 -16.16 9.28 -7.15
C GLY A 69 -15.87 10.73 -7.46
N LYS A 70 -14.52 11.13 -7.55
CA LYS A 70 -14.28 12.43 -7.88
C LYS A 70 -14.00 13.61 -7.16
N GLN A 71 -13.80 14.49 -7.00
CA GLN A 71 -13.92 15.74 -6.34
C GLN A 71 -12.79 16.16 -5.46
N VAL A 72 -11.60 15.76 -5.76
CA VAL A 72 -10.43 16.20 -5.01
C VAL A 72 -10.15 17.68 -5.22
N VAL A 73 -10.41 18.15 -6.43
CA VAL A 73 -9.97 19.47 -6.86
C VAL A 73 -10.65 20.59 -6.09
N ALA A 74 -11.92 20.40 -5.79
CA ALA A 74 -12.69 21.44 -5.08
C ALA A 74 -12.14 21.70 -3.68
N SER A 75 -11.66 20.64 -3.03
CA SER A 75 -11.09 20.78 -1.69
C SER A 75 -9.75 21.49 -1.69
N LEU A 76 -8.95 21.25 -2.72
CA LEU A 76 -7.63 21.88 -2.83
C LEU A 76 -7.71 23.37 -2.99
N SER A 77 -8.68 23.85 -3.74
CA SER A 77 -8.80 25.29 -3.95
C SER A 77 -9.10 26.05 -2.66
N GLU A 78 -9.69 25.40 -1.67
CA GLU A 78 -9.94 26.01 -0.37
C GLU A 78 -8.68 26.17 0.45
N PHE A 79 -7.69 25.33 0.23
CA PHE A 79 -6.44 25.38 0.98
C PHE A 79 -5.38 26.26 0.35
N ILE A 80 -5.47 26.48 -0.94
CA ILE A 80 -4.41 27.17 -1.67
C ILE A 80 -4.60 28.67 -1.69
N ASP A 81 -5.75 29.12 -1.44
CA ASP A 81 -6.04 30.54 -1.50
C ASP A 81 -5.53 31.39 -0.34
#